data_2c67b71fa080ca22cb9d19a94181c1c2
#
_entry.id   2c67b71fa080ca22cb9d19a94181c1c2
#
_cell.length_a   1.000
_cell.length_b   1.000
_cell.length_c   1.000
_cell.angle_alpha   90.00
_cell.angle_beta   90.00
_cell.angle_gamma   90.00
#
_symmetry.space_group_name_H-M   'P 1'
#
loop_
_entity.id
_entity.type
_entity.pdbx_description
1 polymer ?
#
loop_
_entity_poly.entity_id
_entity_poly.type
_entity_poly.pdbx_seq_one_letter_code
_entity_poly.pdbx_strand_id
1 'polypeptide(L)'
;ITLGPTLMKTFLTKGIPSLTDLDGAYDALPRSTRDAVMTGIIDAQVGLILRARSVMRRQGFDPKVLLAGGSAKFIAPYLQEEVPDLIVKHNLVLRGLSALAGQQAEGLGREDA
;
A
#
# COMPACT_ATOMS: atom_id res chain seq x y z
N ILE A 1 -0.21 -1.86 11.65
CA ILE A 1 -0.18 -3.04 10.76
C ILE A 1 -1.62 -3.47 10.51
N THR A 2 -1.97 -3.73 9.27
CA THR A 2 -3.27 -4.25 8.86
C THR A 2 -3.11 -5.27 7.73
N LEU A 3 -4.19 -5.97 7.40
CA LEU A 3 -4.19 -6.92 6.28
C LEU A 3 -4.11 -6.17 4.95
N GLY A 4 -3.27 -6.66 4.05
CA GLY A 4 -3.23 -6.18 2.67
C GLY A 4 -4.41 -6.69 1.82
N PRO A 5 -4.58 -6.19 0.58
CA PRO A 5 -5.74 -6.50 -0.25
C PRO A 5 -5.93 -8.00 -0.53
N THR A 6 -4.85 -8.71 -0.85
CA THR A 6 -4.89 -10.15 -1.16
C THR A 6 -5.36 -10.98 0.03
N LEU A 7 -4.84 -10.68 1.23
CA LEU A 7 -5.25 -11.39 2.46
C LEU A 7 -6.70 -11.04 2.83
N MET A 8 -7.11 -9.79 2.70
CA MET A 8 -8.50 -9.39 2.92
C MET A 8 -9.46 -10.21 2.05
N LYS A 9 -9.17 -10.31 0.75
CA LYS A 9 -9.97 -11.11 -0.18
C LYS A 9 -10.02 -12.59 0.23
N THR A 10 -8.87 -13.16 0.58
CA THR A 10 -8.76 -14.55 1.00
C THR A 10 -9.58 -14.83 2.26
N PHE A 11 -9.48 -14.00 3.28
CA PHE A 11 -10.22 -14.19 4.52
C PHE A 11 -11.73 -14.00 4.35
N LEU A 12 -12.17 -13.06 3.54
CA LEU A 12 -13.58 -12.88 3.24
C LEU A 12 -14.15 -14.11 2.53
N THR A 13 -13.43 -14.67 1.56
CA THR A 13 -13.84 -15.90 0.85
C THR A 13 -13.94 -17.09 1.79
N LYS A 14 -13.00 -17.26 2.71
CA LYS A 14 -12.99 -18.36 3.69
C LYS A 14 -13.99 -18.17 4.81
N GLY A 15 -14.16 -16.94 5.28
CA GLY A 15 -14.99 -16.63 6.46
C GLY A 15 -16.48 -16.52 6.14
N ILE A 16 -16.85 -16.23 4.90
CA ILE A 16 -18.22 -16.05 4.45
C ILE A 16 -18.50 -16.99 3.27
N PRO A 17 -19.07 -18.18 3.52
CA PRO A 17 -19.26 -19.19 2.48
C PRO A 17 -20.11 -18.74 1.29
N SER A 18 -20.99 -17.74 1.46
CA SER A 18 -21.80 -17.17 0.39
C SER A 18 -21.03 -16.24 -0.56
N LEU A 19 -19.80 -15.82 -0.19
CA LEU A 19 -18.93 -14.98 -1.00
C LEU A 19 -17.98 -15.85 -1.84
N THR A 20 -18.51 -16.52 -2.85
CA THR A 20 -17.73 -17.43 -3.72
C THR A 20 -17.09 -16.74 -4.90
N ASP A 21 -17.65 -15.62 -5.36
CA ASP A 21 -17.16 -14.83 -6.48
C ASP A 21 -16.92 -13.38 -5.99
N LEU A 22 -15.66 -13.03 -5.80
CA LEU A 22 -15.23 -11.72 -5.33
C LEU A 22 -14.50 -10.89 -6.41
N ASP A 23 -14.60 -11.28 -7.66
CA ASP A 23 -14.00 -10.56 -8.79
C ASP A 23 -14.91 -9.43 -9.26
N GLY A 24 -15.12 -8.46 -8.37
CA GLY A 24 -15.84 -7.23 -8.67
C GLY A 24 -14.94 -6.11 -9.17
N ALA A 25 -15.58 -5.03 -9.61
CA ALA A 25 -14.92 -3.76 -9.94
C ALA A 25 -15.06 -2.76 -8.79
N TYR A 26 -14.13 -1.80 -8.72
CA TYR A 26 -14.29 -0.66 -7.82
C TYR A 26 -15.44 0.22 -8.30
N ASP A 27 -16.35 0.51 -7.40
CA ASP A 27 -17.43 1.49 -7.59
C ASP A 27 -17.63 2.23 -6.25
N ALA A 28 -17.50 3.54 -6.25
CA ALA A 28 -17.65 4.35 -5.05
C ALA A 28 -19.02 4.17 -4.36
N LEU A 29 -20.05 3.79 -5.11
CA LEU A 29 -21.41 3.47 -4.62
C LEU A 29 -21.86 2.10 -5.16
N PRO A 30 -21.25 1.00 -4.67
CA PRO A 30 -21.44 -0.31 -5.27
C PRO A 30 -22.88 -0.81 -5.14
N ARG A 31 -23.36 -1.47 -6.19
CA ARG A 31 -24.71 -2.03 -6.27
C ARG A 31 -24.76 -3.55 -6.24
N SER A 32 -23.61 -4.20 -6.26
CA SER A 32 -23.46 -5.65 -6.15
C SER A 32 -22.56 -6.02 -5.00
N THR A 33 -22.72 -7.22 -4.45
CA THR A 33 -21.86 -7.74 -3.38
C THR A 33 -20.39 -7.83 -3.84
N ARG A 34 -20.14 -8.26 -5.07
CA ARG A 34 -18.77 -8.34 -5.62
C ARG A 34 -18.08 -6.98 -5.66
N ASP A 35 -18.77 -5.98 -6.17
CA ASP A 35 -18.25 -4.63 -6.27
C ASP A 35 -18.11 -3.99 -4.87
N ALA A 36 -19.04 -4.27 -3.98
CA ALA A 36 -18.96 -3.80 -2.58
C ALA A 36 -17.74 -4.39 -1.85
N VAL A 37 -17.43 -5.66 -2.05
CA VAL A 37 -16.24 -6.30 -1.47
C VAL A 37 -14.97 -5.70 -2.05
N MET A 38 -14.88 -5.56 -3.36
CA MET A 38 -13.71 -4.96 -4.02
C MET A 38 -13.50 -3.52 -3.58
N THR A 39 -14.56 -2.73 -3.58
CA THR A 39 -14.53 -1.33 -3.12
C THR A 39 -14.09 -1.23 -1.67
N GLY A 40 -14.65 -2.05 -0.79
CA GLY A 40 -14.30 -2.07 0.63
C GLY A 40 -12.83 -2.45 0.89
N ILE A 41 -12.29 -3.39 0.13
CA ILE A 41 -10.87 -3.77 0.22
C ILE A 41 -9.96 -2.59 -0.16
N ILE A 42 -10.27 -1.91 -1.25
CA ILE A 42 -9.49 -0.75 -1.71
C ILE A 42 -9.64 0.41 -0.73
N ASP A 43 -10.86 0.75 -0.35
CA ASP A 43 -11.15 1.88 0.55
C ASP A 43 -10.56 1.66 1.94
N ALA A 44 -10.47 0.43 2.42
CA ALA A 44 -9.79 0.11 3.68
C ALA A 44 -8.29 0.48 3.63
N GLN A 45 -7.63 0.21 2.51
CA GLN A 45 -6.21 0.57 2.32
C GLN A 45 -6.03 2.08 2.16
N VAL A 46 -6.80 2.69 1.27
CA VAL A 46 -6.75 4.13 1.00
C VAL A 46 -7.09 4.92 2.26
N GLY A 47 -8.18 4.56 2.94
CA GLY A 47 -8.62 5.22 4.16
C GLY A 47 -7.61 5.15 5.30
N LEU A 48 -6.93 4.01 5.48
CA LEU A 48 -5.86 3.86 6.46
C LEU A 48 -4.69 4.83 6.18
N ILE A 49 -4.26 4.90 4.93
CA ILE A 49 -3.16 5.78 4.51
C ILE A 49 -3.53 7.25 4.70
N LEU A 50 -4.72 7.64 4.26
CA LEU A 50 -5.21 9.01 4.43
C LEU A 50 -5.38 9.39 5.90
N ARG A 51 -5.83 8.46 6.73
CA ARG A 51 -5.95 8.67 8.19
C ARG A 51 -4.58 8.91 8.81
N ALA A 52 -3.58 8.08 8.47
CA ALA A 52 -2.22 8.24 8.97
C ALA A 52 -1.61 9.58 8.54
N ARG A 53 -1.77 9.95 7.28
CA ARG A 53 -1.34 11.26 6.74
C ARG A 53 -1.99 12.42 7.49
N SER A 54 -3.30 12.34 7.74
CA SER A 54 -4.05 13.34 8.48
C SER A 54 -3.56 13.50 9.93
N VAL A 55 -3.26 12.38 10.61
CA VAL A 55 -2.70 12.40 11.97
C VAL A 55 -1.37 13.13 12.00
N MET A 56 -0.47 12.81 11.08
CA MET A 56 0.85 13.44 10.99
C MET A 56 0.74 14.95 10.73
N ARG A 57 -0.15 15.36 9.82
CA ARG A 57 -0.39 16.78 9.52
C ARG A 57 -0.88 17.56 10.74
N ARG A 58 -1.78 16.97 11.53
CA ARG A 58 -2.25 17.60 12.77
C ARG A 58 -1.14 17.78 13.82
N GLN A 59 -0.07 17.00 13.72
CA GLN A 59 1.11 17.12 14.57
C GLN A 59 2.18 18.07 14.00
N GLY A 60 1.87 18.77 12.91
CA GLY A 60 2.77 19.78 12.32
C GLY A 60 3.72 19.22 11.25
N PHE A 61 3.60 17.95 10.87
CA PHE A 61 4.41 17.36 9.79
C PHE A 61 3.79 17.62 8.41
N ASP A 62 4.63 17.61 7.39
CA ASP A 62 4.21 17.57 5.98
C ASP A 62 4.69 16.25 5.34
N PRO A 63 3.98 15.14 5.59
CA PRO A 63 4.44 13.83 5.16
C PRO A 63 4.31 13.64 3.65
N LYS A 64 5.34 13.07 3.05
CA LYS A 64 5.26 12.48 1.71
C LYS A 64 4.71 11.06 1.84
N VAL A 65 3.83 10.68 0.91
CA VAL A 65 3.32 9.32 0.83
C VAL A 65 4.12 8.56 -0.21
N LEU A 66 4.79 7.51 0.23
CA LEU A 66 5.55 6.60 -0.62
C LEU A 66 4.91 5.23 -0.54
N LEU A 67 4.50 4.69 -1.68
CA LEU A 67 3.85 3.40 -1.82
C LEU A 67 4.80 2.40 -2.48
N ALA A 68 4.99 1.26 -1.84
CA ALA A 68 5.82 0.18 -2.34
C ALA A 68 5.19 -1.18 -2.03
N GLY A 69 5.70 -2.23 -2.67
CA GLY A 69 5.24 -3.61 -2.46
C GLY A 69 4.41 -4.16 -3.61
N GLY A 70 4.10 -5.45 -3.55
CA GLY A 70 3.45 -6.18 -4.63
C GLY A 70 2.04 -5.69 -4.98
N SER A 71 1.30 -5.16 -4.01
CA SER A 71 -0.05 -4.61 -4.21
C SER A 71 -0.08 -3.11 -4.50
N ALA A 72 1.08 -2.44 -4.56
CA ALA A 72 1.16 -0.99 -4.72
C ALA A 72 0.45 -0.50 -5.99
N LYS A 73 0.69 -1.15 -7.13
CA LYS A 73 0.06 -0.80 -8.40
C LYS A 73 -1.46 -0.97 -8.42
N PHE A 74 -1.98 -1.86 -7.57
CA PHE A 74 -3.42 -2.09 -7.45
C PHE A 74 -4.13 -0.96 -6.67
N ILE A 75 -3.45 -0.37 -5.69
CA ILE A 75 -3.98 0.68 -4.82
C ILE A 75 -3.66 2.08 -5.37
N ALA A 76 -2.53 2.23 -6.06
CA ALA A 76 -2.00 3.52 -6.50
C ALA A 76 -3.00 4.40 -7.28
N PRO A 77 -3.80 3.89 -8.23
CA PRO A 77 -4.74 4.73 -8.96
C PRO A 77 -5.75 5.44 -8.05
N TYR A 78 -6.26 4.74 -7.03
CA TYR A 78 -7.25 5.29 -6.10
C TYR A 78 -6.62 6.22 -5.07
N LEU A 79 -5.40 5.92 -4.64
CA LEU A 79 -4.68 6.79 -3.72
C LEU A 79 -4.17 8.07 -4.40
N GLN A 80 -3.83 8.00 -5.69
CA GLN A 80 -3.35 9.14 -6.47
C GLN A 80 -4.39 10.27 -6.55
N GLU A 81 -5.66 9.94 -6.60
CA GLU A 81 -6.75 10.93 -6.62
C GLU A 81 -6.75 11.80 -5.36
N GLU A 82 -6.43 11.19 -4.20
CA GLU A 82 -6.41 11.88 -2.90
C GLU A 82 -5.03 12.45 -2.54
N VAL A 83 -3.98 11.93 -3.14
CA VAL A 83 -2.59 12.29 -2.89
C VAL A 83 -1.89 12.52 -4.24
N PRO A 84 -2.05 13.73 -4.83
CA PRO A 84 -1.48 14.02 -6.16
C PRO A 84 0.04 13.87 -6.25
N ASP A 85 0.74 14.06 -5.13
CA ASP A 85 2.20 13.92 -5.01
C ASP A 85 2.65 12.52 -4.53
N LEU A 86 1.79 11.51 -4.69
CA LEU A 86 2.11 10.11 -4.38
C LEU A 86 3.34 9.64 -5.13
N ILE A 87 4.25 9.00 -4.40
CA ILE A 87 5.45 8.38 -4.96
C ILE A 87 5.25 6.86 -4.93
N VAL A 88 5.30 6.22 -6.08
CA VAL A 88 5.27 4.75 -6.19
C VAL A 88 6.67 4.25 -6.52
N LYS A 89 7.22 3.36 -5.67
CA LYS A 89 8.55 2.78 -5.85
C LYS A 89 8.47 1.27 -5.94
N HIS A 90 9.15 0.73 -6.94
CA HIS A 90 9.32 -0.71 -7.10
C HIS A 90 10.61 -1.17 -6.43
N ASN A 91 10.61 -2.39 -5.90
CA ASN A 91 11.79 -3.02 -5.31
C ASN A 91 12.47 -2.17 -4.21
N LEU A 92 11.69 -1.45 -3.39
CA LEU A 92 12.23 -0.53 -2.39
C LEU A 92 13.18 -1.23 -1.39
N VAL A 93 12.83 -2.44 -0.93
CA VAL A 93 13.65 -3.22 -0.01
C VAL A 93 14.97 -3.62 -0.67
N LEU A 94 14.95 -4.10 -1.91
CA LEU A 94 16.16 -4.48 -2.65
C LEU A 94 17.06 -3.27 -2.91
N ARG A 95 16.48 -2.12 -3.22
CA ARG A 95 17.23 -0.86 -3.39
C ARG A 95 17.88 -0.41 -2.08
N GLY A 96 17.17 -0.56 -0.95
CA GLY A 96 17.71 -0.30 0.38
C GLY A 96 18.88 -1.22 0.72
N LEU A 97 18.76 -2.51 0.46
CA LEU A 97 19.85 -3.49 0.66
C LEU A 97 21.06 -3.18 -0.21
N SER A 98 20.86 -2.81 -1.47
CA SER A 98 21.95 -2.39 -2.36
C SER A 98 22.68 -1.15 -1.84
N ALA A 99 21.95 -0.17 -1.34
CA ALA A 99 22.56 1.04 -0.75
C ALA A 99 23.39 0.71 0.50
N LEU A 100 22.89 -0.16 1.38
CA LEU A 100 23.62 -0.61 2.57
C LEU A 100 24.89 -1.38 2.22
N ALA A 101 24.83 -2.27 1.23
CA ALA A 101 25.98 -3.01 0.75
C ALA A 101 27.06 -2.09 0.17
N GLY A 102 26.68 -1.05 -0.57
CA GLY A 102 27.61 -0.04 -1.08
C GLY A 102 28.32 0.73 0.04
N GLN A 103 27.59 1.13 1.08
CA GLN A 103 28.17 1.82 2.25
C GLN A 103 29.17 0.94 3.00
N GLN A 104 28.90 -0.35 3.15
CA GLN A 104 29.83 -1.29 3.79
C GLN A 104 31.11 -1.47 2.96
N ALA A 105 31.01 -1.54 1.63
CA ALA A 105 32.18 -1.65 0.76
C ALA A 105 33.08 -0.41 0.83
N GLU A 106 32.50 0.78 0.89
CA GLU A 106 33.23 2.05 1.06
C GLU A 106 33.91 2.15 2.44
N GLY A 107 33.26 1.63 3.50
CA GLY A 107 33.80 1.58 4.85
C GLY A 107 35.05 0.69 4.94
N LEU A 108 35.00 -0.50 4.35
CA LEU A 108 36.13 -1.44 4.29
C LEU A 108 37.34 -0.86 3.54
N GLY A 109 37.09 -0.12 2.46
CA GLY A 109 38.17 0.52 1.71
C GLY A 109 38.86 1.68 2.41
N ARG A 110 38.28 2.22 3.48
CA ARG A 110 38.88 3.27 4.32
C ARG A 110 39.74 2.74 5.48
N GLU A 111 39.46 1.51 5.92
CA GLU A 111 40.25 0.87 6.99
C GLU A 111 41.57 0.29 6.48
N ASP A 112 41.67 -0.03 5.18
CA ASP A 112 42.88 -0.53 4.55
C ASP A 112 43.80 0.59 3.99
N ALA A 113 43.42 1.80 4.12
CA ALA A 113 44.21 2.99 3.76
C ALA A 113 44.85 3.63 4.98
#